data_121547791ba1110e7ac6967bc998e5de
#
_entry.id   121547791ba1110e7ac6967bc998e5de
#
_cell.length_a   1.000
_cell.length_b   1.000
_cell.length_c   1.000
_cell.angle_alpha   90.00
_cell.angle_beta   90.00
_cell.angle_gamma   90.00
#
_symmetry.space_group_name_H-M   'P 1'
#
loop_
_entity.id
_entity.type
_entity.pdbx_description
1 polymer ?
#
loop_
_entity_poly.entity_id
_entity_poly.type
_entity_poly.pdbx_seq_one_letter_code
_entity_poly.pdbx_strand_id
1 'polypeptide(L)'
;MVIIGLGKAGCAVAKLFKQHKTYQVVLLDEGKGIKKCNTVEEYDQVEYNPPKTWLKKHSEALVITCGSGKVSGAILRVLEPLKGLRTTVCYITPELDYLSSDAKKRNKVHFNILQQFQQKNTCVVGYN
;
A
#
# COMPACT_ATOMS: atom_id res chain seq x y z
N MET A 1 -12.72 -8.54 -6.65
CA MET A 1 -11.76 -7.96 -5.68
C MET A 1 -10.76 -7.08 -6.41
N VAL A 2 -10.46 -5.92 -5.85
CA VAL A 2 -9.39 -5.08 -6.35
C VAL A 2 -8.10 -5.41 -5.60
N ILE A 3 -6.99 -5.55 -6.33
CA ILE A 3 -5.67 -5.85 -5.76
C ILE A 3 -4.75 -4.70 -6.08
N ILE A 4 -4.20 -4.08 -5.05
CA ILE A 4 -3.38 -2.87 -5.17
C ILE A 4 -1.98 -3.18 -4.68
N GLY A 5 -1.01 -3.09 -5.57
CA GLY A 5 0.41 -3.17 -5.20
C GLY A 5 0.98 -1.77 -5.04
N LEU A 6 1.62 -1.49 -3.93
CA LEU A 6 2.26 -0.20 -3.66
C LEU A 6 3.76 -0.40 -3.51
N GLY A 7 4.52 0.32 -4.35
CA GLY A 7 5.97 0.23 -4.38
C GLY A 7 6.48 -0.97 -5.17
N LYS A 8 7.79 -1.11 -5.28
CA LYS A 8 8.40 -2.17 -6.09
C LYS A 8 8.04 -3.57 -5.60
N ALA A 9 8.19 -3.83 -4.30
CA ALA A 9 7.90 -5.13 -3.73
C ALA A 9 6.40 -5.46 -3.82
N GLY A 10 5.54 -4.50 -3.47
CA GLY A 10 4.09 -4.67 -3.55
C GLY A 10 3.63 -4.93 -4.98
N CYS A 11 4.15 -4.17 -5.94
CA CYS A 11 3.82 -4.34 -7.35
C CYS A 11 4.29 -5.70 -7.89
N ALA A 12 5.47 -6.15 -7.48
CA ALA A 12 6.00 -7.44 -7.94
C ALA A 12 5.08 -8.59 -7.53
N VAL A 13 4.55 -8.56 -6.32
CA VAL A 13 3.60 -9.56 -5.84
C VAL A 13 2.23 -9.39 -6.50
N ALA A 14 1.72 -8.16 -6.57
CA ALA A 14 0.42 -7.89 -7.17
C ALA A 14 0.33 -8.33 -8.63
N LYS A 15 1.41 -8.21 -9.39
CA LYS A 15 1.46 -8.65 -10.79
C LYS A 15 1.09 -10.12 -10.97
N LEU A 16 1.38 -10.95 -9.98
CA LEU A 16 1.07 -12.38 -10.06
C LEU A 16 -0.43 -12.65 -10.14
N PHE A 17 -1.25 -11.73 -9.63
CA PHE A 17 -2.71 -11.84 -9.68
C PHE A 17 -3.29 -11.51 -11.05
N LYS A 18 -2.53 -10.91 -11.95
CA LYS A 18 -3.01 -10.59 -13.31
C LYS A 18 -3.38 -11.83 -14.12
N GLN A 19 -2.89 -12.99 -13.73
CA GLN A 19 -3.24 -14.26 -14.36
C GLN A 19 -4.73 -14.62 -14.17
N HIS A 20 -5.37 -14.02 -13.18
CA HIS A 20 -6.77 -14.30 -12.85
C HIS A 20 -7.64 -13.10 -13.25
N LYS A 21 -8.48 -13.29 -14.26
CA LYS A 21 -9.31 -12.20 -14.81
C LYS A 21 -10.37 -11.66 -13.85
N THR A 22 -10.66 -12.40 -12.77
CA THR A 22 -11.63 -11.97 -11.76
C THR A 22 -11.11 -10.84 -10.89
N TYR A 23 -9.79 -10.59 -10.90
CA TYR A 23 -9.19 -9.54 -10.10
C TYR A 23 -8.85 -8.33 -10.95
N GLN A 24 -9.19 -7.15 -10.43
CA GLN A 24 -8.67 -5.91 -10.97
C GLN A 24 -7.35 -5.61 -10.26
N VAL A 25 -6.25 -5.56 -11.01
CA VAL A 25 -4.92 -5.33 -10.45
C VAL A 25 -4.49 -3.91 -10.74
N VAL A 26 -4.12 -3.17 -9.69
CA VAL A 26 -3.64 -1.79 -9.79
C VAL A 26 -2.23 -1.73 -9.23
N LEU A 27 -1.31 -1.19 -10.01
CA LEU A 27 0.10 -1.07 -9.64
C LEU A 27 0.45 0.40 -9.43
N LEU A 28 0.82 0.74 -8.19
CA LEU A 28 1.16 2.11 -7.80
C LEU A 28 2.64 2.18 -7.45
N ASP A 29 3.38 2.95 -8.23
CA ASP A 29 4.82 3.13 -8.02
C ASP A 29 5.25 4.48 -8.60
N GLU A 30 6.52 4.82 -8.44
CA GLU A 30 7.12 5.98 -9.06
C GLU A 30 6.84 5.99 -10.57
N GLY A 31 6.48 7.17 -11.10
CA GLY A 31 6.12 7.30 -12.50
C GLY A 31 4.69 6.91 -12.85
N LYS A 32 3.92 6.43 -11.86
CA LYS A 32 2.50 6.07 -12.04
C LYS A 32 1.59 6.94 -11.16
N GLY A 33 1.90 8.23 -11.07
CA GLY A 33 1.10 9.19 -10.32
C GLY A 33 1.43 9.27 -8.84
N ILE A 34 2.39 8.50 -8.36
CA ILE A 34 2.79 8.52 -6.96
C ILE A 34 4.12 9.26 -6.80
N LYS A 35 4.12 10.25 -5.92
CA LYS A 35 5.32 11.01 -5.60
C LYS A 35 6.25 10.19 -4.71
N LYS A 36 7.53 10.21 -5.08
CA LYS A 36 8.60 9.60 -4.31
C LYS A 36 8.95 10.48 -3.11
N CYS A 37 9.04 9.90 -1.92
CA CYS A 37 9.44 10.59 -0.70
C CYS A 37 10.73 9.98 -0.16
N ASN A 38 11.75 10.81 -0.01
CA ASN A 38 13.01 10.38 0.60
C ASN A 38 12.91 10.35 2.13
N THR A 39 12.16 11.29 2.70
CA THR A 39 11.99 11.43 4.15
C THR A 39 10.51 11.38 4.53
N VAL A 40 10.26 11.04 5.80
CA VAL A 40 8.90 10.98 6.36
C VAL A 40 8.20 12.33 6.34
N GLU A 41 8.96 13.41 6.49
CA GLU A 41 8.44 14.77 6.49
C GLU A 41 7.76 15.16 5.18
N GLU A 42 8.11 14.48 4.09
CA GLU A 42 7.50 14.72 2.78
C GLU A 42 6.14 14.02 2.61
N TYR A 43 5.73 13.16 3.55
CA TYR A 43 4.51 12.35 3.42
C TYR A 43 3.24 13.18 3.31
N ASP A 44 3.19 14.34 3.96
CA ASP A 44 2.03 15.22 3.90
C ASP A 44 1.81 15.81 2.50
N GLN A 45 2.84 15.78 1.66
CA GLN A 45 2.77 16.30 0.29
C GLN A 45 2.30 15.25 -0.72
N VAL A 46 2.14 14.00 -0.29
CA VAL A 46 1.69 12.94 -1.19
C VAL A 46 0.21 13.09 -1.49
N GLU A 47 -0.12 13.12 -2.77
CA GLU A 47 -1.50 13.18 -3.25
C GLU A 47 -1.78 11.95 -4.11
N TYR A 48 -2.90 11.32 -3.87
CA TYR A 48 -3.39 10.24 -4.70
C TYR A 48 -4.90 10.19 -4.62
N ASN A 49 -5.55 10.21 -5.77
CA ASN A 49 -7.00 10.15 -5.89
C ASN A 49 -7.39 8.86 -6.60
N PRO A 50 -7.76 7.81 -5.87
CA PRO A 50 -8.18 6.56 -6.49
C PRO A 50 -9.49 6.73 -7.24
N PRO A 51 -9.76 5.87 -8.25
CA PRO A 51 -11.03 5.90 -8.95
C PRO A 51 -12.21 5.66 -8.01
N LYS A 52 -13.22 6.52 -8.07
CA LYS A 52 -14.42 6.39 -7.24
C LYS A 52 -15.23 5.12 -7.55
N THR A 53 -14.99 4.53 -8.70
CA THR A 53 -15.69 3.33 -9.16
C THR A 53 -15.35 2.09 -8.33
N TRP A 54 -14.22 2.07 -7.62
CA TRP A 54 -13.81 0.90 -6.83
C TRP A 54 -14.84 0.52 -5.77
N LEU A 55 -15.40 1.51 -5.06
CA LEU A 55 -16.40 1.26 -4.02
C LEU A 55 -17.70 0.68 -4.57
N LYS A 56 -18.03 0.99 -5.83
CA LYS A 56 -19.23 0.48 -6.48
C LYS A 56 -19.03 -0.90 -7.11
N LYS A 57 -17.81 -1.16 -7.60
CA LYS A 57 -17.48 -2.38 -8.33
C LYS A 57 -17.07 -3.54 -7.43
N HIS A 58 -16.51 -3.25 -6.27
CA HIS A 58 -15.87 -4.25 -5.43
C HIS A 58 -16.40 -4.18 -4.01
N SER A 59 -16.49 -5.34 -3.36
CA SER A 59 -16.77 -5.45 -1.92
C SER A 59 -15.52 -5.72 -1.11
N GLU A 60 -14.44 -6.13 -1.77
CA GLU A 60 -13.19 -6.51 -1.12
C GLU A 60 -11.98 -5.90 -1.83
N ALA A 61 -10.95 -5.60 -1.04
CA ALA A 61 -9.68 -5.09 -1.54
C ALA A 61 -8.51 -5.81 -0.86
N LEU A 62 -7.43 -6.02 -1.61
CA LEU A 62 -6.16 -6.51 -1.06
C LEU A 62 -5.09 -5.48 -1.42
N VAL A 63 -4.42 -4.94 -0.40
CA VAL A 63 -3.31 -4.02 -0.58
C VAL A 63 -2.01 -4.73 -0.21
N ILE A 64 -1.04 -4.73 -1.12
CA ILE A 64 0.25 -5.39 -0.91
C ILE A 64 1.32 -4.31 -0.90
N THR A 65 2.05 -4.19 0.21
CA THR A 65 2.95 -3.07 0.42
C THR A 65 4.15 -3.44 1.28
N CYS A 66 5.25 -2.71 1.08
CA CYS A 66 6.42 -2.73 1.95
C CYS A 66 6.71 -1.29 2.39
N GLY A 67 6.91 -1.07 3.70
CA GLY A 67 6.98 0.27 4.25
C GLY A 67 8.30 1.02 4.05
N SER A 68 9.36 0.33 3.62
CA SER A 68 10.69 0.95 3.50
C SER A 68 10.90 1.72 2.21
N GLY A 69 10.08 1.49 1.19
CA GLY A 69 10.23 2.11 -0.12
C GLY A 69 9.88 3.60 -0.14
N LYS A 70 10.34 4.29 -1.17
CA LYS A 70 10.16 5.76 -1.28
C LYS A 70 8.74 6.17 -1.65
N VAL A 71 7.90 5.25 -2.11
CA VAL A 71 6.48 5.52 -2.39
C VAL A 71 5.57 5.08 -1.25
N SER A 72 6.12 4.54 -0.16
CA SER A 72 5.33 4.03 0.97
C SER A 72 4.49 5.13 1.65
N GLY A 73 4.84 6.39 1.48
CA GLY A 73 4.07 7.51 2.02
C GLY A 73 2.66 7.63 1.44
N ALA A 74 2.38 6.98 0.32
CA ALA A 74 1.06 7.00 -0.27
C ALA A 74 0.06 6.07 0.45
N ILE A 75 0.51 5.25 1.41
CA ILE A 75 -0.35 4.23 2.03
C ILE A 75 -1.63 4.82 2.63
N LEU A 76 -1.53 5.97 3.31
CA LEU A 76 -2.69 6.61 3.92
C LEU A 76 -3.73 7.00 2.86
N ARG A 77 -3.26 7.58 1.76
CA ARG A 77 -4.13 8.02 0.66
C ARG A 77 -4.76 6.85 -0.09
N VAL A 78 -4.08 5.70 -0.10
CA VAL A 78 -4.62 4.47 -0.70
C VAL A 78 -5.69 3.85 0.20
N LEU A 79 -5.46 3.81 1.51
CA LEU A 79 -6.35 3.13 2.46
C LEU A 79 -7.63 3.92 2.76
N GLU A 80 -7.56 5.25 2.82
CA GLU A 80 -8.72 6.08 3.16
C GLU A 80 -9.95 5.78 2.29
N PRO A 81 -9.83 5.75 0.96
CA PRO A 81 -10.98 5.46 0.12
C PRO A 81 -11.51 4.03 0.22
N LEU A 82 -10.70 3.12 0.79
CA LEU A 82 -11.07 1.71 0.91
C LEU A 82 -11.83 1.38 2.20
N LYS A 83 -12.12 2.36 3.04
CA LYS A 83 -12.80 2.15 4.33
C LYS A 83 -14.18 1.48 4.18
N GLY A 84 -14.84 1.68 3.04
CA GLY A 84 -16.14 1.05 2.75
C GLY A 84 -16.04 -0.39 2.27
N LEU A 85 -14.84 -0.90 2.01
CA LEU A 85 -14.60 -2.26 1.54
C LEU A 85 -14.01 -3.11 2.66
N ARG A 86 -14.22 -4.43 2.56
CA ARG A 86 -13.48 -5.38 3.38
C ARG A 86 -12.05 -5.42 2.84
N THR A 87 -11.12 -4.83 3.57
CA THR A 87 -9.75 -4.61 3.13
C THR A 87 -8.78 -5.48 3.90
N THR A 88 -7.94 -6.21 3.19
CA THR A 88 -6.80 -6.92 3.76
C THR A 88 -5.52 -6.24 3.28
N VAL A 89 -4.61 -5.98 4.21
CA VAL A 89 -3.30 -5.43 3.88
C VAL A 89 -2.25 -6.50 4.11
N CYS A 90 -1.54 -6.86 3.05
CA CYS A 90 -0.38 -7.75 3.15
C CYS A 90 0.88 -6.87 3.24
N TYR A 91 1.46 -6.85 4.43
CA TYR A 91 2.67 -6.07 4.68
C TYR A 91 3.89 -6.96 4.51
N ILE A 92 4.76 -6.59 3.57
CA ILE A 92 6.01 -7.31 3.33
C ILE A 92 7.06 -6.73 4.26
N THR A 93 7.55 -7.56 5.20
CA THR A 93 8.54 -7.14 6.20
C THR A 93 9.92 -7.03 5.56
N PRO A 94 10.56 -5.85 5.58
CA PRO A 94 11.91 -5.71 5.04
C PRO A 94 12.96 -6.26 6.01
N GLU A 95 14.13 -6.58 5.47
CA GLU A 95 15.31 -6.93 6.27
C GLU A 95 15.90 -5.64 6.87
N LEU A 96 15.60 -5.38 8.14
CA LEU A 96 15.95 -4.11 8.79
C LEU A 96 17.47 -3.84 8.80
N ASP A 97 18.29 -4.89 8.89
CA ASP A 97 19.72 -4.75 8.96
C ASP A 97 20.34 -4.13 7.70
N TYR A 98 19.66 -4.24 6.57
CA TYR A 98 20.14 -3.71 5.29
C TYR A 98 19.54 -2.37 4.92
N LEU A 99 18.68 -1.81 5.79
CA LEU A 99 18.01 -0.53 5.49
C LEU A 99 18.86 0.65 5.96
N SER A 100 18.82 1.73 5.18
CA SER A 100 19.33 3.02 5.61
C SER A 100 18.52 3.57 6.79
N SER A 101 19.06 4.58 7.46
CA SER A 101 18.35 5.27 8.54
C SER A 101 16.98 5.82 8.09
N ASP A 102 16.93 6.45 6.91
CA ASP A 102 15.69 6.99 6.37
C ASP A 102 14.69 5.89 6.00
N ALA A 103 15.18 4.78 5.44
CA ALA A 103 14.32 3.65 5.11
C ALA A 103 13.70 3.01 6.36
N LYS A 104 14.47 2.92 7.44
CA LYS A 104 13.94 2.43 8.72
C LYS A 104 12.84 3.32 9.27
N LYS A 105 13.01 4.64 9.18
CA LYS A 105 11.98 5.60 9.60
C LYS A 105 10.72 5.48 8.75
N ARG A 106 10.86 5.40 7.44
CA ARG A 106 9.72 5.21 6.54
C ARG A 106 8.95 3.95 6.89
N ASN A 107 9.67 2.85 7.12
CA ASN A 107 9.05 1.58 7.48
C ASN A 107 8.27 1.68 8.80
N LYS A 108 8.85 2.33 9.80
CA LYS A 108 8.20 2.50 11.11
C LYS A 108 6.91 3.30 11.01
N VAL A 109 6.94 4.42 10.29
CA VAL A 109 5.76 5.27 10.11
C VAL A 109 4.68 4.53 9.31
N HIS A 110 5.06 3.85 8.25
CA HIS A 110 4.16 3.05 7.44
C HIS A 110 3.46 1.98 8.29
N PHE A 111 4.21 1.25 9.09
CA PHE A 111 3.67 0.21 9.97
C PHE A 111 2.71 0.80 11.01
N ASN A 112 3.04 1.97 11.59
CA ASN A 112 2.15 2.64 12.54
C ASN A 112 0.84 3.08 11.88
N ILE A 113 0.89 3.55 10.64
CA ILE A 113 -0.30 3.90 9.87
C ILE A 113 -1.18 2.66 9.68
N LEU A 114 -0.58 1.53 9.30
CA LEU A 114 -1.32 0.29 9.12
C LEU A 114 -2.01 -0.16 10.40
N GLN A 115 -1.35 -0.03 11.54
CA GLN A 115 -1.94 -0.38 12.83
C GLN A 115 -3.15 0.49 13.18
N GLN A 116 -3.08 1.78 12.86
CA GLN A 116 -4.20 2.70 13.08
C GLN A 116 -5.40 2.40 12.17
N PHE A 117 -5.15 1.78 11.02
CA PHE A 117 -6.20 1.40 10.08
C PHE A 117 -6.77 0.01 10.33
N GLN A 118 -6.28 -0.72 11.33
CA GLN A 118 -6.89 -1.97 11.75
C GLN A 118 -8.25 -1.70 12.39
N GLN A 119 -9.25 -1.58 11.55
CA GLN A 119 -10.63 -1.38 11.95
C GLN A 119 -11.44 -2.62 11.62
N LYS A 120 -12.76 -2.55 11.88
CA LYS A 120 -13.70 -3.66 11.75
C LYS A 120 -13.57 -4.45 10.43
N ASN A 121 -13.21 -3.78 9.33
CA ASN A 121 -13.15 -4.39 8.00
C ASN A 121 -11.73 -4.46 7.44
N THR A 122 -10.71 -4.22 8.25
CA THR A 122 -9.32 -4.21 7.79
C THR A 122 -8.48 -5.19 8.60
N CYS A 123 -7.76 -6.07 7.91
CA CYS A 123 -6.82 -7.01 8.50
C CYS A 123 -5.43 -6.76 7.95
N VAL A 124 -4.42 -6.70 8.83
CA VAL A 124 -3.02 -6.56 8.41
C VAL A 124 -2.30 -7.88 8.67
N VAL A 125 -1.69 -8.42 7.63
CA VAL A 125 -0.93 -9.67 7.68
C VAL A 125 0.53 -9.37 7.37
N GLY A 126 1.41 -9.77 8.28
CA GLY A 126 2.85 -9.65 8.05
C GLY A 126 3.36 -10.84 7.24
N TYR A 127 4.30 -10.59 6.35
CA TYR A 127 4.94 -11.63 5.55
C TYR A 127 6.45 -11.36 5.49
N ASN A 128 7.22 -12.37 5.82
CA ASN A 128 8.69 -12.31 5.76
C ASN A 128 9.20 -12.91 4.45
#